data_26b7926db82b9151fe73bb4be421ef71
#
_entry.id   26b7926db82b9151fe73bb4be421ef71
#
_cell.length_a   1.000
_cell.length_b   1.000
_cell.length_c   1.000
_cell.angle_alpha   90.00
_cell.angle_beta   90.00
_cell.angle_gamma   90.00
#
_symmetry.space_group_name_H-M   'P 1'
#
loop_
_entity.id
_entity.type
_entity.pdbx_description
1 polymer ?
#
loop_
_entity_poly.entity_id
_entity_poly.type
_entity_poly.pdbx_seq_one_letter_code
_entity_poly.pdbx_strand_id
1 'polypeptide(L)'
;MIEISSDVIRGYNDTMILYILQKAPSYGYEISKSIKQISEEKYIIKETTLYSAFTRMEKNGYIESFVQDPGPDGNGKKRTYYRITDLGREYYKTKCEEWVLTKEVIERFV
;
A
#
# COMPACT_ATOMS: atom_id res chain seq x y z
N MET A 1 8.74 -24.37 0.55
CA MET A 1 8.09 -23.16 1.09
C MET A 1 7.17 -22.57 0.03
N ILE A 2 5.97 -22.19 0.42
CA ILE A 2 5.02 -21.63 -0.52
C ILE A 2 5.11 -20.11 -0.58
N GLU A 3 4.61 -19.54 -1.65
CA GLU A 3 4.44 -18.11 -1.78
C GLU A 3 2.94 -17.82 -1.82
N ILE A 4 2.55 -16.63 -1.37
CA ILE A 4 1.15 -16.23 -1.46
C ILE A 4 0.84 -15.95 -2.93
N SER A 5 -0.21 -16.58 -3.48
CA SER A 5 -0.57 -16.36 -4.87
C SER A 5 -1.05 -14.93 -5.09
N SER A 6 -0.89 -14.45 -6.32
CA SER A 6 -1.37 -13.10 -6.68
C SER A 6 -2.87 -12.96 -6.50
N ASP A 7 -3.62 -14.04 -6.68
CA ASP A 7 -5.09 -14.02 -6.48
C ASP A 7 -5.46 -13.75 -5.04
N VAL A 8 -4.71 -14.31 -4.09
CA VAL A 8 -4.96 -14.10 -2.66
C VAL A 8 -4.52 -12.71 -2.23
N ILE A 9 -3.28 -12.33 -2.56
CA ILE A 9 -2.70 -11.08 -2.05
C ILE A 9 -3.31 -9.84 -2.69
N ARG A 10 -3.91 -9.97 -3.88
CA ARG A 10 -4.50 -8.85 -4.61
C ARG A 10 -5.45 -8.02 -3.76
N GLY A 11 -6.24 -8.67 -2.93
CA GLY A 11 -7.20 -8.00 -2.06
C GLY A 11 -6.58 -7.23 -0.89
N TYR A 12 -5.27 -7.40 -0.65
CA TYR A 12 -4.62 -6.82 0.52
C TYR A 12 -3.56 -5.77 0.20
N ASN A 13 -3.22 -5.58 -1.07
CA ASN A 13 -2.21 -4.60 -1.47
C ASN A 13 -2.59 -3.18 -1.01
N ASP A 14 -3.84 -2.81 -1.18
CA ASP A 14 -4.32 -1.48 -0.76
C ASP A 14 -4.14 -1.28 0.74
N THR A 15 -4.46 -2.30 1.53
CA THR A 15 -4.34 -2.25 2.98
C THR A 15 -2.89 -1.99 3.40
N MET A 16 -1.95 -2.68 2.77
CA MET A 16 -0.53 -2.50 3.08
C MET A 16 -0.03 -1.10 2.71
N ILE A 17 -0.41 -0.62 1.54
CA ILE A 17 -0.02 0.72 1.07
C ILE A 17 -0.60 1.79 1.99
N LEU A 18 -1.89 1.69 2.28
CA LEU A 18 -2.56 2.68 3.14
C LEU A 18 -2.06 2.64 4.57
N TYR A 19 -1.68 1.47 5.08
CA TYR A 19 -1.05 1.38 6.40
C TYR A 19 0.20 2.26 6.48
N ILE A 20 1.03 2.19 5.45
CA ILE A 20 2.26 2.97 5.40
C ILE A 20 1.94 4.47 5.33
N LEU A 21 0.96 4.84 4.52
CA LEU A 21 0.58 6.24 4.32
C LEU A 21 -0.16 6.84 5.52
N GLN A 22 -0.60 6.04 6.48
CA GLN A 22 -1.20 6.54 7.72
C GLN A 22 -0.26 7.47 8.48
N LYS A 23 1.02 7.18 8.46
CA LYS A 23 2.01 7.92 9.26
C LYS A 23 2.53 9.16 8.57
N ALA A 24 2.78 9.07 7.27
CA ALA A 24 3.35 10.18 6.51
C ALA A 24 3.24 9.91 5.03
N PRO A 25 3.24 10.95 4.20
CA PRO A 25 3.34 10.76 2.76
C PRO A 25 4.61 9.99 2.39
N SER A 26 4.54 9.24 1.31
CA SER A 26 5.66 8.42 0.85
C SER A 26 5.62 8.26 -0.66
N TYR A 27 6.64 7.64 -1.21
CA TYR A 27 6.75 7.42 -2.66
C TYR A 27 6.98 5.94 -2.94
N GLY A 28 6.83 5.58 -4.22
CA GLY A 28 6.79 4.17 -4.63
C GLY A 28 7.92 3.29 -4.09
N TYR A 29 9.17 3.71 -4.27
CA TYR A 29 10.32 2.93 -3.82
C TYR A 29 10.29 2.72 -2.29
N GLU A 30 10.03 3.78 -1.54
CA GLU A 30 9.99 3.72 -0.08
C GLU A 30 8.85 2.81 0.41
N ILE A 31 7.68 2.92 -0.24
CA ILE A 31 6.52 2.08 0.11
C ILE A 31 6.84 0.61 -0.16
N SER A 32 7.40 0.30 -1.32
CA SER A 32 7.80 -1.05 -1.69
C SER A 32 8.79 -1.64 -0.68
N LYS A 33 9.79 -0.85 -0.32
CA LYS A 33 10.81 -1.25 0.65
C LYS A 33 10.18 -1.50 2.03
N SER A 34 9.25 -0.64 2.44
CA SER A 34 8.56 -0.79 3.73
C SER A 34 7.71 -2.06 3.76
N ILE A 35 7.01 -2.38 2.68
CA ILE A 35 6.21 -3.62 2.60
C ILE A 35 7.12 -4.83 2.77
N LYS A 36 8.26 -4.83 2.09
CA LYS A 36 9.23 -5.91 2.20
C LYS A 36 9.71 -6.06 3.64
N GLN A 37 10.07 -4.96 4.29
CA GLN A 37 10.57 -4.98 5.67
C GLN A 37 9.50 -5.40 6.67
N ILE A 38 8.32 -4.81 6.59
CA ILE A 38 7.22 -5.10 7.53
C ILE A 38 6.80 -6.56 7.43
N SER A 39 6.77 -7.12 6.22
CA SER A 39 6.40 -8.51 6.00
C SER A 39 7.55 -9.49 6.30
N GLU A 40 8.69 -9.01 6.78
CA GLU A 40 9.88 -9.83 7.03
C GLU A 40 10.31 -10.59 5.77
N GLU A 41 10.28 -9.89 4.64
CA GLU A 41 10.63 -10.40 3.32
C GLU A 41 9.72 -11.50 2.79
N LYS A 42 8.57 -11.74 3.45
CA LYS A 42 7.62 -12.75 3.01
C LYS A 42 6.78 -12.30 1.84
N TYR A 43 6.72 -10.99 1.59
CA TYR A 43 6.02 -10.45 0.44
C TYR A 43 6.79 -9.29 -0.17
N ILE A 44 7.05 -9.39 -1.48
CA ILE A 44 7.67 -8.34 -2.26
C ILE A 44 6.67 -7.94 -3.33
N ILE A 45 6.16 -6.72 -3.24
CA ILE A 45 5.17 -6.23 -4.21
C ILE A 45 5.87 -5.90 -5.52
N LYS A 46 5.28 -6.36 -6.63
CA LYS A 46 5.80 -6.04 -7.96
C LYS A 46 5.53 -4.57 -8.26
N GLU A 47 6.46 -3.94 -8.95
CA GLU A 47 6.35 -2.52 -9.31
C GLU A 47 5.07 -2.24 -10.08
N THR A 48 4.73 -3.08 -11.06
CA THR A 48 3.50 -2.92 -11.84
C THR A 48 2.25 -2.98 -10.96
N THR A 49 2.24 -3.89 -9.99
CA THR A 49 1.14 -4.03 -9.03
C THR A 49 1.01 -2.79 -8.15
N LEU A 50 2.13 -2.29 -7.67
CA LEU A 50 2.18 -1.09 -6.83
C LEU A 50 1.60 0.12 -7.54
N TYR A 51 2.07 0.39 -8.76
CA TYR A 51 1.62 1.56 -9.51
C TYR A 51 0.20 1.43 -10.02
N SER A 52 -0.26 0.20 -10.31
CA SER A 52 -1.68 -0.04 -10.62
C SER A 52 -2.56 0.28 -9.43
N ALA A 53 -2.12 -0.07 -8.22
CA ALA A 53 -2.85 0.24 -7.00
C ALA A 53 -2.92 1.76 -6.78
N PHE A 54 -1.81 2.48 -7.00
CA PHE A 54 -1.79 3.93 -6.87
C PHE A 54 -2.80 4.58 -7.82
N THR A 55 -2.77 4.18 -9.09
CA THR A 55 -3.67 4.73 -10.10
C THR A 55 -5.12 4.53 -9.71
N ARG A 56 -5.47 3.32 -9.29
CA ARG A 56 -6.84 2.98 -8.90
C ARG A 56 -7.28 3.71 -7.64
N MET A 57 -6.41 3.74 -6.61
CA MET A 57 -6.74 4.41 -5.36
C MET A 57 -6.83 5.92 -5.51
N GLU A 58 -5.98 6.50 -6.35
CA GLU A 58 -6.05 7.94 -6.63
C GLU A 58 -7.35 8.28 -7.37
N LYS A 59 -7.72 7.47 -8.35
CA LYS A 59 -8.99 7.64 -9.07
C LYS A 59 -10.19 7.58 -8.13
N ASN A 60 -10.13 6.71 -7.13
CA ASN A 60 -11.22 6.54 -6.17
C ASN A 60 -11.17 7.56 -5.03
N GLY A 61 -10.17 8.43 -5.01
CA GLY A 61 -10.07 9.47 -3.99
C GLY A 61 -9.49 9.03 -2.67
N TYR A 62 -8.90 7.86 -2.59
CA TYR A 62 -8.30 7.34 -1.35
C TYR A 62 -6.92 7.89 -1.07
N ILE A 63 -6.21 8.29 -2.11
CA ILE A 63 -4.89 8.92 -2.00
C ILE A 63 -4.81 10.09 -2.98
N GLU A 64 -3.88 10.99 -2.70
CA GLU A 64 -3.55 12.11 -3.58
C GLU A 64 -2.06 12.09 -3.87
N SER A 65 -1.69 12.42 -5.11
CA SER A 65 -0.29 12.53 -5.46
C SER A 65 0.14 14.00 -5.47
N PHE A 66 1.41 14.21 -5.20
CA PHE A 66 2.04 15.52 -5.33
C PHE A 66 3.51 15.32 -5.66
N VAL A 67 4.10 16.28 -6.33
CA VAL A 67 5.52 16.24 -6.68
C VAL A 67 6.31 16.96 -5.62
N GLN A 68 7.34 16.32 -5.11
CA GLN A 68 8.24 16.94 -4.15
C GLN A 68 9.58 17.20 -4.83
N ASP A 69 10.06 18.44 -4.70
CA ASP A 69 11.36 18.80 -5.20
C ASP A 69 12.45 18.10 -4.39
N PRO A 70 13.59 17.77 -5.02
CA PRO A 70 14.70 17.20 -4.29
C PRO A 70 15.17 18.19 -3.22
N GLY A 71 15.53 17.67 -2.05
CA GLY A 71 16.05 18.49 -0.97
C GLY A 71 17.39 19.14 -1.35
N PRO A 72 18.00 19.88 -0.39
CA PRO A 72 19.29 20.57 -0.65
C PRO A 72 20.41 19.63 -1.09
N ASP A 73 20.29 18.36 -0.81
CA ASP A 73 21.25 17.33 -1.22
C ASP A 73 21.02 16.89 -2.66
N GLY A 74 20.20 17.59 -3.35
CA GLY A 74 19.55 17.33 -4.60
C GLY A 74 20.28 16.45 -5.59
N ASN A 75 19.85 15.22 -5.72
CA ASN A 75 20.18 14.39 -6.85
C ASN A 75 19.38 14.81 -8.09
N GLY A 76 18.77 15.98 -8.05
CA GLY A 76 18.13 16.60 -9.19
C GLY A 76 16.83 15.98 -9.66
N LYS A 77 16.32 14.95 -9.02
CA LYS A 77 15.10 14.29 -9.47
C LYS A 77 13.92 14.61 -8.57
N LYS A 78 12.85 15.07 -9.21
CA LYS A 78 11.56 15.22 -8.54
C LYS A 78 10.97 13.84 -8.33
N ARG A 79 10.28 13.66 -7.19
CA ARG A 79 9.61 12.41 -6.87
C ARG A 79 8.12 12.64 -6.69
N THR A 80 7.33 11.70 -7.19
CA THR A 80 5.89 11.70 -6.94
C THR A 80 5.63 11.04 -5.60
N TYR A 81 5.11 11.83 -4.69
CA TYR A 81 4.69 11.36 -3.36
C TYR A 81 3.18 11.15 -3.35
N TYR A 82 2.74 10.33 -2.43
CA TYR A 82 1.32 10.05 -2.21
C TYR A 82 1.00 10.30 -0.75
N ARG A 83 -0.20 10.81 -0.50
CA ARG A 83 -0.72 10.95 0.86
C ARG A 83 -2.11 10.38 0.92
N ILE A 84 -2.48 9.85 2.08
CA ILE A 84 -3.82 9.30 2.30
C ILE A 84 -4.80 10.46 2.52
N THR A 85 -6.02 10.31 1.99
CA THR A 85 -7.10 11.28 2.20
C THR A 85 -7.97 10.81 3.36
N ASP A 86 -8.92 11.66 3.79
CA ASP A 86 -9.89 11.26 4.81
C ASP A 86 -10.72 10.07 4.33
N LEU A 87 -11.12 10.08 3.05
CA LEU A 87 -11.82 8.96 2.44
C LEU A 87 -10.95 7.70 2.45
N GLY A 88 -9.66 7.85 2.19
CA GLY A 88 -8.71 6.75 2.25
C GLY A 88 -8.57 6.16 3.65
N ARG A 89 -8.64 6.99 4.68
CA ARG A 89 -8.59 6.50 6.07
C ARG A 89 -9.81 5.67 6.40
N GLU A 90 -10.98 6.08 5.94
CA GLU A 90 -12.21 5.31 6.12
C GLU A 90 -12.15 3.99 5.36
N TYR A 91 -11.67 4.03 4.13
CA TYR A 91 -11.48 2.83 3.32
C TYR A 91 -10.51 1.85 4.00
N TYR A 92 -9.41 2.35 4.52
CA TYR A 92 -8.44 1.53 5.25
C TYR A 92 -9.09 0.84 6.45
N LYS A 93 -9.88 1.59 7.22
CA LYS A 93 -10.58 1.05 8.40
C LYS A 93 -11.51 -0.08 7.98
N THR A 94 -12.28 0.12 6.92
CA THR A 94 -13.18 -0.90 6.38
C THR A 94 -12.42 -2.15 5.96
N LYS A 95 -11.26 -1.96 5.31
CA LYS A 95 -10.42 -3.09 4.88
C LYS A 95 -9.87 -3.87 6.07
N CYS A 96 -9.52 -3.19 7.15
CA CYS A 96 -9.07 -3.86 8.37
C CYS A 96 -10.18 -4.70 8.99
N GLU A 97 -11.39 -4.15 9.03
CA GLU A 97 -12.56 -4.89 9.55
C GLU A 97 -12.88 -6.10 8.66
N GLU A 98 -12.80 -5.92 7.36
CA GLU A 98 -13.01 -7.01 6.40
C GLU A 98 -11.97 -8.13 6.60
N TRP A 99 -10.72 -7.76 6.87
CA TRP A 99 -9.67 -8.74 7.14
C TRP A 99 -10.00 -9.56 8.39
N VAL A 100 -10.41 -8.91 9.48
CA VAL A 100 -10.76 -9.61 10.72
C VAL A 100 -11.88 -10.61 10.47
N LEU A 101 -12.91 -10.20 9.74
CA LEU A 101 -14.03 -11.09 9.42
C LEU A 101 -13.59 -12.24 8.50
N THR A 102 -12.79 -11.93 7.49
CA THR A 102 -12.26 -12.94 6.56
C THR A 102 -11.48 -14.01 7.32
N LYS A 103 -10.62 -13.58 8.23
CA LYS A 103 -9.83 -14.47 9.06
C LYS A 103 -10.73 -15.39 9.90
N GLU A 104 -11.74 -14.82 10.55
CA GLU A 104 -12.68 -15.59 11.36
C GLU A 104 -13.39 -16.65 10.53
N VAL A 105 -13.82 -16.31 9.33
CA VAL A 105 -14.51 -17.25 8.45
C VAL A 105 -13.57 -18.38 8.02
N ILE A 106 -12.42 -18.03 7.50
CA ILE A 106 -11.49 -19.02 6.92
C ILE A 106 -10.91 -19.94 7.98
N GLU A 107 -10.67 -19.44 9.18
CA GLU A 107 -10.15 -20.26 10.28
C GLU A 107 -11.05 -21.44 10.63
N ARG A 108 -12.33 -21.37 10.30
CA ARG A 108 -13.28 -22.47 10.54
C ARG A 108 -13.09 -23.63 9.57
N PHE A 109 -12.35 -23.43 8.50
CA PHE A 109 -12.19 -24.39 7.40
C PHE A 109 -10.78 -24.95 7.28
N VAL A 110 -9.85 -24.46 8.08
CA VAL A 110 -8.45 -24.91 8.01
C VAL A 110 -7.92 -25.39 9.35
#